data_23ef07d779c0a0722af50728b42e3a94
#
_entry.id   23ef07d779c0a0722af50728b42e3a94
#
_cell.length_a   1.000
_cell.length_b   1.000
_cell.length_c   1.000
_cell.angle_alpha   90.00
_cell.angle_beta   90.00
_cell.angle_gamma   90.00
#
_symmetry.space_group_name_H-M   'P 1'
#
loop_
_entity.id
_entity.type
_entity.pdbx_description
1 polymer ?
#
loop_
_entity_poly.entity_id
_entity_poly.type
_entity_poly.pdbx_seq_one_letter_code
_entity_poly.pdbx_strand_id
1 'polypeptide(L)'
;LKPGKEESLKRFHPWVFSGAIQRIEGEPEEGEIVDVYTSKKEFIACGHFQIGSIAVRVLSFKEGEIDHEFWKHKLEVAYDLRRSLGLAGNPANNTYRLVHGEGDNLPGLIIDVYDHTAVMQAHSAGMHVYRREIADALSEVMGDVVRNIYYKSETTLPFKADLGPENGFIKGGSSENIAMEYGLKFHVDWLKGQKTGFFVDQRENRHLLERYAKGRNVLNMFCYTGGFSFYAMRGGANLVHSVDSSAKAIDLTNMNVELNFPGDTRHKAYAEDAFKYLDRMGDQYDLIILDPPAFAKHKDALRNALRGYTKLNAKAFEKIKPGGILFTFSCSQVVDKVNFRNAVFTAAAQSGRSVRILHQLTQPGDHPVNIYHPEGEYLKGLVLYVE
;
A
#
# COMPACT_ATOMS: atom_id res chain seq x y z
N LEU A 1 8.28 17.76 -26.96
CA LEU A 1 6.90 17.99 -26.55
C LEU A 1 6.17 18.97 -27.48
N LYS A 2 4.84 18.94 -27.48
CA LYS A 2 4.01 19.98 -28.11
C LYS A 2 4.15 21.30 -27.36
N PRO A 3 4.05 22.47 -28.04
CA PRO A 3 4.08 23.77 -27.38
C PRO A 3 3.05 23.86 -26.23
N GLY A 4 3.50 24.34 -25.06
CA GLY A 4 2.68 24.51 -23.87
C GLY A 4 2.37 23.21 -23.10
N LYS A 5 2.83 22.05 -23.57
CA LYS A 5 2.66 20.78 -22.83
C LYS A 5 3.80 20.47 -21.87
N GLU A 6 4.83 21.28 -21.83
CA GLU A 6 5.93 21.21 -20.88
C GLU A 6 5.59 21.76 -19.47
N GLU A 7 4.46 22.45 -19.32
CA GLU A 7 4.14 23.17 -18.06
C GLU A 7 4.01 22.23 -16.84
N SER A 8 3.49 21.02 -17.02
CA SER A 8 3.42 20.04 -15.94
C SER A 8 4.81 19.57 -15.50
N LEU A 9 5.74 19.38 -16.45
CA LEU A 9 7.13 18.99 -16.18
C LEU A 9 7.92 20.14 -15.54
N LYS A 10 7.68 21.39 -15.93
CA LYS A 10 8.25 22.57 -15.25
C LYS A 10 7.82 22.68 -13.78
N ARG A 11 6.70 22.06 -13.43
CA ARG A 11 6.20 21.92 -12.07
C ARG A 11 6.56 20.56 -11.45
N PHE A 12 7.53 19.86 -12.03
CA PHE A 12 8.07 18.58 -11.53
C PHE A 12 7.06 17.42 -11.47
N HIS A 13 5.99 17.44 -12.28
CA HIS A 13 5.12 16.29 -12.40
C HIS A 13 5.90 15.11 -13.03
N PRO A 14 5.89 13.89 -12.45
CA PRO A 14 6.78 12.81 -12.86
C PRO A 14 6.33 12.06 -14.13
N TRP A 15 5.23 12.44 -14.77
CA TRP A 15 4.70 11.73 -15.92
C TRP A 15 4.61 12.62 -17.17
N VAL A 16 5.02 12.07 -18.31
CA VAL A 16 4.75 12.62 -19.63
C VAL A 16 3.64 11.80 -20.28
N PHE A 17 2.51 12.42 -20.52
CA PHE A 17 1.40 11.76 -21.19
C PHE A 17 1.63 11.70 -22.70
N SER A 18 1.21 10.60 -23.35
CA SER A 18 1.36 10.40 -24.81
C SER A 18 0.76 11.55 -25.63
N GLY A 19 -0.35 12.13 -25.17
CA GLY A 19 -0.97 13.30 -25.82
C GLY A 19 -0.11 14.57 -25.81
N ALA A 20 0.92 14.66 -24.96
CA ALA A 20 1.83 15.81 -24.88
C ALA A 20 3.01 15.70 -25.87
N ILE A 21 3.23 14.52 -26.48
CA ILE A 21 4.35 14.28 -27.36
C ILE A 21 4.01 14.77 -28.76
N GLN A 22 4.89 15.57 -29.35
CA GLN A 22 4.80 16.03 -30.73
C GLN A 22 5.43 15.05 -31.70
N ARG A 23 6.63 14.57 -31.36
CA ARG A 23 7.38 13.58 -32.14
C ARG A 23 8.32 12.80 -31.23
N ILE A 24 8.68 11.62 -31.68
CA ILE A 24 9.72 10.80 -31.10
C ILE A 24 10.86 10.75 -32.12
N GLU A 25 12.08 11.00 -31.68
CA GLU A 25 13.30 10.84 -32.48
C GLU A 25 13.92 9.49 -32.13
N GLY A 26 14.19 8.67 -33.14
CA GLY A 26 14.60 7.27 -32.96
C GLY A 26 13.39 6.32 -32.76
N GLU A 27 13.69 5.09 -32.39
CA GLU A 27 12.73 4.02 -32.15
C GLU A 27 13.00 3.41 -30.76
N PRO A 28 12.64 4.12 -29.67
CA PRO A 28 12.93 3.64 -28.34
C PRO A 28 12.13 2.37 -28.02
N GLU A 29 12.80 1.41 -27.39
CA GLU A 29 12.18 0.20 -26.88
C GLU A 29 11.47 0.45 -25.55
N GLU A 30 10.53 -0.45 -25.19
CA GLU A 30 9.85 -0.43 -23.91
C GLU A 30 10.85 -0.49 -22.74
N GLY A 31 10.82 0.52 -21.88
CA GLY A 31 11.70 0.62 -20.71
C GLY A 31 13.02 1.34 -20.98
N GLU A 32 13.31 1.71 -22.22
CA GLU A 32 14.52 2.47 -22.55
C GLU A 32 14.50 3.86 -21.92
N ILE A 33 15.67 4.36 -21.54
CA ILE A 33 15.83 5.73 -21.05
C ILE A 33 15.86 6.70 -22.23
N VAL A 34 14.99 7.69 -22.17
CA VAL A 34 14.84 8.74 -23.18
C VAL A 34 14.94 10.11 -22.57
N ASP A 35 15.48 11.06 -23.33
CA ASP A 35 15.45 12.47 -22.99
C ASP A 35 14.16 13.12 -23.48
N VAL A 36 13.67 14.07 -22.72
CA VAL A 36 12.48 14.86 -23.04
C VAL A 36 12.87 16.32 -23.26
N TYR A 37 12.46 16.85 -24.42
CA TYR A 37 12.76 18.21 -24.83
C TYR A 37 11.48 19.03 -25.01
N THR A 38 11.55 20.33 -24.73
CA THR A 38 10.50 21.29 -25.06
C THR A 38 10.36 21.45 -26.57
N SER A 39 9.32 22.15 -27.04
CA SER A 39 9.17 22.51 -28.45
C SER A 39 10.31 23.40 -29.00
N LYS A 40 11.06 24.06 -28.10
CA LYS A 40 12.23 24.87 -28.41
C LYS A 40 13.55 24.09 -28.38
N LYS A 41 13.49 22.77 -28.22
CA LYS A 41 14.66 21.87 -28.11
C LYS A 41 15.49 22.09 -26.86
N GLU A 42 14.91 22.58 -25.77
CA GLU A 42 15.55 22.68 -24.48
C GLU A 42 15.29 21.38 -23.71
N PHE A 43 16.33 20.80 -23.11
CA PHE A 43 16.18 19.63 -22.22
C PHE A 43 15.29 19.98 -21.03
N ILE A 44 14.42 19.06 -20.63
CA ILE A 44 13.52 19.27 -19.49
C ILE A 44 13.48 18.10 -18.51
N ALA A 45 13.65 16.87 -18.98
CA ALA A 45 13.66 15.66 -18.17
C ALA A 45 14.26 14.48 -18.92
N CYS A 46 14.62 13.42 -18.17
CA CYS A 46 14.86 12.10 -18.73
C CYS A 46 14.11 11.04 -17.91
N GLY A 47 13.79 9.91 -18.53
CA GLY A 47 13.07 8.84 -17.85
C GLY A 47 12.81 7.64 -18.76
N HIS A 48 12.06 6.67 -18.21
CA HIS A 48 11.72 5.43 -18.92
C HIS A 48 10.58 5.65 -19.91
N PHE A 49 10.83 5.27 -21.17
CA PHE A 49 9.80 5.21 -22.20
C PHE A 49 8.88 4.00 -22.01
N GLN A 50 7.59 4.17 -22.28
CA GLN A 50 6.60 3.10 -22.27
C GLN A 50 5.46 3.39 -23.23
N ILE A 51 5.02 2.37 -23.97
CA ILE A 51 3.84 2.46 -24.83
C ILE A 51 2.57 2.50 -23.95
N GLY A 52 1.81 3.58 -24.04
CA GLY A 52 0.59 3.76 -23.28
C GLY A 52 0.22 5.22 -23.04
N SER A 53 -0.69 5.47 -22.14
CA SER A 53 -1.14 6.84 -21.80
C SER A 53 -0.04 7.64 -21.09
N ILE A 54 0.76 7.00 -20.24
CA ILE A 54 1.95 7.57 -19.61
C ILE A 54 3.15 7.11 -20.44
N ALA A 55 3.62 7.97 -21.33
CA ALA A 55 4.65 7.61 -22.29
C ALA A 55 6.08 7.74 -21.75
N VAL A 56 6.31 8.63 -20.77
CA VAL A 56 7.60 8.68 -20.06
C VAL A 56 7.33 8.85 -18.55
N ARG A 57 8.01 8.02 -17.79
CA ARG A 57 8.11 8.17 -16.32
C ARG A 57 9.44 8.80 -16.00
N VAL A 58 9.41 10.02 -15.49
CA VAL A 58 10.58 10.85 -15.25
C VAL A 58 11.41 10.33 -14.09
N LEU A 59 12.69 10.11 -14.33
CA LEU A 59 13.69 9.75 -13.33
C LEU A 59 14.48 10.96 -12.83
N SER A 60 14.76 11.92 -13.74
CA SER A 60 15.51 13.13 -13.44
C SER A 60 15.00 14.32 -14.24
N PHE A 61 14.97 15.49 -13.63
CA PHE A 61 14.75 16.78 -14.26
C PHE A 61 16.08 17.54 -14.55
N LYS A 62 17.20 16.84 -14.35
CA LYS A 62 18.53 17.35 -14.64
C LYS A 62 19.20 16.45 -15.66
N GLU A 63 20.02 17.05 -16.53
CA GLU A 63 20.89 16.29 -17.43
C GLU A 63 21.87 15.42 -16.62
N GLY A 64 22.12 14.22 -17.07
CA GLY A 64 23.01 13.25 -16.43
C GLY A 64 22.72 11.83 -16.84
N GLU A 65 23.68 10.96 -16.63
CA GLU A 65 23.51 9.53 -16.90
C GLU A 65 22.66 8.86 -15.81
N ILE A 66 21.81 7.93 -16.23
CA ILE A 66 21.08 7.03 -15.35
C ILE A 66 21.88 5.74 -15.25
N ASP A 67 22.91 5.77 -14.43
CA ASP A 67 23.87 4.69 -14.21
C ASP A 67 23.66 4.02 -12.83
N HIS A 68 24.59 3.15 -12.46
CA HIS A 68 24.59 2.48 -11.16
C HIS A 68 24.60 3.46 -9.97
N GLU A 69 25.41 4.52 -10.04
CA GLU A 69 25.49 5.53 -8.97
C GLU A 69 24.18 6.33 -8.84
N PHE A 70 23.45 6.54 -9.94
CA PHE A 70 22.12 7.13 -9.90
C PHE A 70 21.14 6.27 -9.06
N TRP A 71 21.08 4.95 -9.36
CA TRP A 71 20.20 4.04 -8.61
C TRP A 71 20.59 3.97 -7.14
N LYS A 72 21.90 3.84 -6.89
CA LYS A 72 22.43 3.80 -5.52
C LYS A 72 22.04 5.04 -4.72
N HIS A 73 22.30 6.23 -5.27
CA HIS A 73 21.93 7.50 -4.60
C HIS A 73 20.43 7.59 -4.30
N LYS A 74 19.56 7.20 -5.26
CA LYS A 74 18.11 7.21 -5.04
C LYS A 74 17.69 6.26 -3.91
N LEU A 75 18.30 5.10 -3.83
CA LEU A 75 18.02 4.11 -2.78
C LEU A 75 18.59 4.56 -1.43
N GLU A 76 19.75 5.21 -1.39
CA GLU A 76 20.30 5.83 -0.18
C GLU A 76 19.34 6.86 0.40
N VAL A 77 18.85 7.78 -0.43
CA VAL A 77 17.88 8.81 -0.01
C VAL A 77 16.60 8.18 0.55
N ALA A 78 16.08 7.13 -0.12
CA ALA A 78 14.90 6.40 0.33
C ALA A 78 15.15 5.70 1.67
N TYR A 79 16.30 5.06 1.84
CA TYR A 79 16.68 4.38 3.09
C TYR A 79 16.89 5.35 4.24
N ASP A 80 17.57 6.47 4.00
CA ASP A 80 17.77 7.51 5.01
C ASP A 80 16.45 8.13 5.49
N LEU A 81 15.47 8.29 4.60
CA LEU A 81 14.12 8.68 4.99
C LEU A 81 13.52 7.67 5.98
N ARG A 82 13.59 6.37 5.69
CA ARG A 82 13.04 5.33 6.60
C ARG A 82 13.78 5.25 7.92
N ARG A 83 15.07 5.53 7.93
CA ARG A 83 15.86 5.67 9.17
C ARG A 83 15.42 6.89 9.98
N SER A 84 15.23 8.04 9.33
CA SER A 84 14.77 9.27 9.98
C SER A 84 13.36 9.15 10.57
N LEU A 85 12.52 8.29 9.98
CA LEU A 85 11.19 7.95 10.49
C LEU A 85 11.22 6.94 11.66
N GLY A 86 12.40 6.43 12.03
CA GLY A 86 12.55 5.42 13.09
C GLY A 86 12.03 4.04 12.69
N LEU A 87 11.89 3.75 11.39
CA LEU A 87 11.38 2.49 10.88
C LEU A 87 12.52 1.51 10.55
N ALA A 88 13.55 1.98 9.89
CA ALA A 88 14.76 1.22 9.61
C ALA A 88 15.78 1.42 10.73
N GLY A 89 16.56 0.35 11.04
CA GLY A 89 17.54 0.37 12.13
C GLY A 89 16.91 0.36 13.53
N ASN A 90 15.63 0.05 13.65
CA ASN A 90 14.89 -0.01 14.90
C ASN A 90 14.78 -1.50 15.33
N PRO A 91 15.26 -1.89 16.54
CA PRO A 91 15.19 -3.28 16.99
C PRO A 91 13.76 -3.81 17.17
N ALA A 92 12.76 -2.93 17.30
CA ALA A 92 11.35 -3.30 17.40
C ALA A 92 10.62 -3.31 16.04
N ASN A 93 11.31 -2.97 14.93
CA ASN A 93 10.69 -2.88 13.62
C ASN A 93 11.67 -3.23 12.50
N ASN A 94 11.37 -4.26 11.73
CA ASN A 94 12.09 -4.63 10.52
C ASN A 94 11.16 -4.79 9.31
N THR A 95 9.99 -4.12 9.38
CA THR A 95 8.97 -4.12 8.33
C THR A 95 8.65 -2.70 7.92
N TYR A 96 8.95 -2.35 6.68
CA TYR A 96 8.65 -1.02 6.12
C TYR A 96 8.71 -1.05 4.60
N ARG A 97 8.05 -0.08 3.98
CA ARG A 97 8.23 0.20 2.57
C ARG A 97 9.47 1.05 2.36
N LEU A 98 10.45 0.49 1.67
CA LEU A 98 11.71 1.18 1.34
C LEU A 98 11.55 2.13 0.17
N VAL A 99 10.80 1.72 -0.87
CA VAL A 99 10.56 2.54 -2.08
C VAL A 99 9.08 2.53 -2.42
N HIS A 100 8.51 3.72 -2.55
CA HIS A 100 7.10 3.95 -2.87
C HIS A 100 6.94 4.75 -4.19
N GLY A 101 7.43 4.21 -5.27
CA GLY A 101 7.20 4.74 -6.62
C GLY A 101 7.54 6.22 -6.77
N GLU A 102 6.59 6.96 -7.28
CA GLU A 102 6.67 8.41 -7.51
C GLU A 102 6.95 9.20 -6.23
N GLY A 103 6.53 8.69 -5.09
CA GLY A 103 6.78 9.29 -3.78
C GLY A 103 8.28 9.36 -3.41
N ASP A 104 9.07 8.41 -3.89
CA ASP A 104 10.53 8.35 -3.72
C ASP A 104 11.29 8.74 -5.01
N ASN A 105 10.62 9.36 -5.97
CA ASN A 105 11.19 9.73 -7.28
C ASN A 105 11.77 8.53 -8.05
N LEU A 106 11.16 7.37 -7.88
CA LEU A 106 11.43 6.13 -8.61
C LEU A 106 10.12 5.57 -9.19
N PRO A 107 9.51 6.27 -10.18
CA PRO A 107 8.20 5.95 -10.71
C PRO A 107 8.06 4.49 -11.13
N GLY A 108 7.06 3.81 -10.57
CA GLY A 108 6.78 2.42 -10.90
C GLY A 108 7.62 1.38 -10.14
N LEU A 109 8.43 1.78 -9.16
CA LEU A 109 9.17 0.85 -8.30
C LEU A 109 8.55 0.76 -6.91
N ILE A 110 8.29 -0.44 -6.44
CA ILE A 110 7.89 -0.73 -5.06
C ILE A 110 8.91 -1.71 -4.46
N ILE A 111 9.40 -1.39 -3.26
CA ILE A 111 10.24 -2.29 -2.48
C ILE A 111 9.74 -2.29 -1.04
N ASP A 112 9.30 -3.44 -0.56
CA ASP A 112 8.96 -3.67 0.85
C ASP A 112 10.02 -4.56 1.51
N VAL A 113 10.45 -4.18 2.69
CA VAL A 113 11.43 -4.94 3.49
C VAL A 113 10.69 -5.69 4.60
N TYR A 114 10.97 -6.98 4.70
CA TYR A 114 10.49 -7.90 5.71
C TYR A 114 11.68 -8.64 6.31
N ASP A 115 12.13 -8.20 7.49
CA ASP A 115 13.36 -8.68 8.12
C ASP A 115 14.56 -8.56 7.15
N HIS A 116 15.17 -9.65 6.72
CA HIS A 116 16.29 -9.66 5.79
C HIS A 116 15.92 -9.85 4.32
N THR A 117 14.63 -9.79 3.99
CA THR A 117 14.13 -9.98 2.62
C THR A 117 13.49 -8.70 2.09
N ALA A 118 13.99 -8.22 0.97
CA ALA A 118 13.34 -7.17 0.18
C ALA A 118 12.49 -7.81 -0.90
N VAL A 119 11.22 -7.45 -0.95
CA VAL A 119 10.28 -7.83 -2.03
C VAL A 119 10.16 -6.67 -2.99
N MET A 120 10.64 -6.86 -4.21
CA MET A 120 10.69 -5.83 -5.25
C MET A 120 9.61 -6.08 -6.30
N GLN A 121 8.83 -5.05 -6.61
CA GLN A 121 7.83 -5.05 -7.68
C GLN A 121 8.11 -3.93 -8.67
N ALA A 122 8.07 -4.25 -9.95
CA ALA A 122 8.01 -3.29 -11.04
C ALA A 122 6.57 -3.12 -11.51
N HIS A 123 6.13 -1.88 -11.60
CA HIS A 123 4.82 -1.47 -12.13
C HIS A 123 4.96 -0.74 -13.47
N SER A 124 6.17 -0.68 -14.01
CA SER A 124 6.49 -0.08 -15.31
C SER A 124 7.52 -0.90 -16.05
N ALA A 125 7.54 -0.79 -17.38
CA ALA A 125 8.50 -1.48 -18.22
C ALA A 125 9.94 -1.15 -17.85
N GLY A 126 10.26 0.12 -17.62
CA GLY A 126 11.60 0.55 -17.26
C GLY A 126 12.10 -0.06 -15.95
N MET A 127 11.29 -0.08 -14.91
CA MET A 127 11.69 -0.70 -13.65
C MET A 127 11.89 -2.21 -13.77
N HIS A 128 11.16 -2.87 -14.69
CA HIS A 128 11.41 -4.27 -15.00
C HIS A 128 12.75 -4.46 -15.74
N VAL A 129 13.02 -3.65 -16.74
CA VAL A 129 14.27 -3.72 -17.52
C VAL A 129 15.49 -3.54 -16.61
N TYR A 130 15.48 -2.54 -15.76
CA TYR A 130 16.60 -2.20 -14.86
C TYR A 130 16.59 -2.94 -13.51
N ARG A 131 15.72 -3.94 -13.31
CA ARG A 131 15.54 -4.62 -12.02
C ARG A 131 16.82 -5.22 -11.43
N ARG A 132 17.74 -5.71 -12.25
CA ARG A 132 19.01 -6.30 -11.80
C ARG A 132 19.99 -5.23 -11.33
N GLU A 133 20.14 -4.14 -12.09
CA GLU A 133 20.96 -2.99 -11.69
C GLU A 133 20.46 -2.35 -10.41
N ILE A 134 19.14 -2.20 -10.28
CA ILE A 134 18.49 -1.70 -9.06
C ILE A 134 18.75 -2.67 -7.90
N ALA A 135 18.66 -3.97 -8.10
CA ALA A 135 18.92 -4.97 -7.05
C ALA A 135 20.40 -4.97 -6.61
N ASP A 136 21.33 -4.78 -7.53
CA ASP A 136 22.76 -4.66 -7.23
C ASP A 136 23.03 -3.40 -6.37
N ALA A 137 22.48 -2.25 -6.78
CA ALA A 137 22.56 -1.01 -6.02
C ALA A 137 21.89 -1.14 -4.63
N LEU A 138 20.75 -1.81 -4.55
CA LEU A 138 20.06 -2.09 -3.28
C LEU A 138 20.93 -2.93 -2.34
N SER A 139 21.63 -3.91 -2.90
CA SER A 139 22.54 -4.76 -2.12
C SER A 139 23.73 -3.98 -1.55
N GLU A 140 24.25 -3.01 -2.29
CA GLU A 140 25.31 -2.12 -1.79
C GLU A 140 24.81 -1.19 -0.67
N VAL A 141 23.64 -0.57 -0.86
CA VAL A 141 23.06 0.38 0.10
C VAL A 141 22.66 -0.31 1.39
N MET A 142 22.05 -1.48 1.31
CA MET A 142 21.48 -2.17 2.48
C MET A 142 22.46 -3.14 3.17
N GLY A 143 23.50 -3.61 2.46
CA GLY A 143 24.48 -4.54 3.01
C GLY A 143 23.83 -5.77 3.64
N ASP A 144 24.23 -6.10 4.87
CA ASP A 144 23.73 -7.27 5.60
C ASP A 144 22.29 -7.12 6.12
N VAL A 145 21.71 -5.91 6.05
CA VAL A 145 20.30 -5.67 6.41
C VAL A 145 19.39 -6.41 5.46
N VAL A 146 19.70 -6.41 4.15
CA VAL A 146 18.95 -7.15 3.14
C VAL A 146 19.82 -8.22 2.49
N ARG A 147 19.58 -9.47 2.86
CA ARG A 147 20.32 -10.63 2.34
C ARG A 147 19.63 -11.29 1.15
N ASN A 148 18.31 -11.10 1.05
CA ASN A 148 17.50 -11.71 0.02
C ASN A 148 16.71 -10.63 -0.73
N ILE A 149 16.66 -10.74 -2.06
CA ILE A 149 15.82 -9.89 -2.90
C ILE A 149 14.93 -10.80 -3.74
N TYR A 150 13.64 -10.75 -3.47
CA TYR A 150 12.61 -11.49 -4.20
C TYR A 150 11.87 -10.56 -5.16
N TYR A 151 11.92 -10.87 -6.44
CA TYR A 151 11.22 -10.14 -7.50
C TYR A 151 9.84 -10.73 -7.73
N LYS A 152 8.80 -9.89 -7.66
CA LYS A 152 7.40 -10.31 -7.72
C LYS A 152 6.59 -9.38 -8.63
N SER A 153 6.66 -9.59 -9.93
CA SER A 153 6.04 -8.68 -10.90
C SER A 153 5.19 -9.33 -11.99
N GLU A 154 4.90 -10.63 -11.92
CA GLU A 154 4.06 -11.31 -12.92
C GLU A 154 2.69 -10.63 -13.13
N THR A 155 2.12 -10.06 -12.07
CA THR A 155 0.77 -9.45 -12.09
C THR A 155 0.78 -7.92 -12.01
N THR A 156 1.96 -7.28 -11.93
CA THR A 156 2.07 -5.82 -11.73
C THR A 156 2.51 -5.06 -12.96
N LEU A 157 3.11 -5.74 -13.94
CA LEU A 157 3.58 -5.12 -15.17
C LEU A 157 2.43 -4.79 -16.13
N PRO A 158 2.59 -3.74 -16.97
CA PRO A 158 1.61 -3.39 -17.98
C PRO A 158 1.36 -4.56 -18.94
N PHE A 159 0.10 -4.94 -19.10
CA PHE A 159 -0.32 -6.07 -19.94
C PHE A 159 0.15 -5.97 -21.40
N LYS A 160 0.30 -4.73 -21.92
CA LYS A 160 0.69 -4.50 -23.32
C LYS A 160 2.19 -4.63 -23.58
N ALA A 161 3.01 -4.78 -22.55
CA ALA A 161 4.45 -4.70 -22.70
C ALA A 161 5.12 -6.04 -22.99
N ASP A 162 4.43 -7.18 -22.98
CA ASP A 162 4.94 -8.55 -23.24
C ASP A 162 6.37 -8.79 -22.72
N LEU A 163 6.61 -8.40 -21.48
CA LEU A 163 7.95 -8.41 -20.88
C LEU A 163 8.35 -9.76 -20.30
N GLY A 164 7.45 -10.76 -20.34
CA GLY A 164 7.67 -12.12 -19.84
C GLY A 164 8.20 -12.18 -18.41
N PRO A 165 7.59 -11.46 -17.43
CA PRO A 165 8.12 -11.44 -16.07
C PRO A 165 8.00 -12.80 -15.40
N GLU A 166 9.07 -13.21 -14.72
CA GLU A 166 9.05 -14.37 -13.83
C GLU A 166 9.34 -13.90 -12.41
N ASN A 167 8.51 -14.37 -11.45
CA ASN A 167 8.79 -14.16 -10.04
C ASN A 167 9.95 -15.05 -9.59
N GLY A 168 10.80 -14.56 -8.72
CA GLY A 168 11.91 -15.33 -8.19
C GLY A 168 12.93 -14.50 -7.42
N PHE A 169 13.86 -15.18 -6.78
CA PHE A 169 14.98 -14.53 -6.12
C PHE A 169 15.98 -13.98 -7.14
N ILE A 170 16.29 -12.70 -7.02
CA ILE A 170 17.44 -12.08 -7.71
C ILE A 170 18.70 -12.30 -6.86
N LYS A 171 18.56 -12.26 -5.52
CA LYS A 171 19.65 -12.48 -4.57
C LYS A 171 19.16 -13.34 -3.40
N GLY A 172 20.01 -14.22 -2.89
CA GLY A 172 19.68 -15.08 -1.75
C GLY A 172 18.72 -16.22 -2.10
N GLY A 173 17.85 -16.60 -1.20
CA GLY A 173 16.93 -17.74 -1.38
C GLY A 173 16.31 -18.24 -0.09
N SER A 174 16.34 -17.45 0.98
CA SER A 174 15.78 -17.84 2.27
C SER A 174 14.27 -17.98 2.23
N SER A 175 13.76 -19.00 2.93
CA SER A 175 12.34 -19.18 3.21
C SER A 175 11.88 -18.60 4.55
N GLU A 176 12.79 -17.98 5.31
CA GLU A 176 12.44 -17.31 6.57
C GLU A 176 11.51 -16.14 6.29
N ASN A 177 10.32 -16.20 6.89
CA ASN A 177 9.23 -15.29 6.57
C ASN A 177 8.59 -14.65 7.80
N ILE A 178 9.30 -14.62 8.94
CA ILE A 178 8.83 -13.90 10.13
C ILE A 178 9.41 -12.50 10.11
N ALA A 179 8.53 -11.51 10.12
CA ALA A 179 8.88 -10.11 10.22
C ALA A 179 8.30 -9.50 11.51
N MET A 180 8.73 -8.29 11.84
CA MET A 180 8.33 -7.61 13.07
C MET A 180 7.93 -6.17 12.78
N GLU A 181 6.85 -5.73 13.42
CA GLU A 181 6.32 -4.38 13.37
C GLU A 181 5.95 -3.94 14.78
N TYR A 182 6.62 -2.91 15.28
CA TYR A 182 6.44 -2.41 16.66
C TYR A 182 6.44 -3.51 17.74
N GLY A 183 7.34 -4.48 17.61
CA GLY A 183 7.49 -5.60 18.53
C GLY A 183 6.54 -6.77 18.31
N LEU A 184 5.54 -6.64 17.46
CA LEU A 184 4.65 -7.76 17.06
C LEU A 184 5.24 -8.51 15.87
N LYS A 185 5.22 -9.83 15.93
CA LYS A 185 5.77 -10.71 14.91
C LYS A 185 4.66 -11.27 14.03
N PHE A 186 4.97 -11.51 12.77
CA PHE A 186 4.01 -12.10 11.84
C PHE A 186 4.69 -12.81 10.67
N HIS A 187 4.01 -13.81 10.15
CA HIS A 187 4.42 -14.50 8.93
C HIS A 187 4.02 -13.68 7.71
N VAL A 188 4.94 -13.50 6.78
CA VAL A 188 4.72 -12.82 5.51
C VAL A 188 4.80 -13.84 4.38
N ASP A 189 3.74 -13.96 3.58
CA ASP A 189 3.75 -14.81 2.38
C ASP A 189 4.04 -13.96 1.14
N TRP A 190 5.31 -13.63 0.91
CA TRP A 190 5.69 -12.90 -0.30
C TRP A 190 5.63 -13.76 -1.57
N LEU A 191 5.66 -15.10 -1.46
CA LEU A 191 5.59 -16.00 -2.61
C LEU A 191 4.21 -16.01 -3.24
N LYS A 192 3.16 -16.25 -2.43
CA LYS A 192 1.78 -16.46 -2.88
C LYS A 192 0.77 -15.48 -2.29
N GLY A 193 1.18 -14.66 -1.32
CA GLY A 193 0.32 -13.67 -0.68
C GLY A 193 -0.01 -12.49 -1.60
N GLN A 194 -0.99 -11.70 -1.18
CA GLN A 194 -1.40 -10.51 -1.92
C GLN A 194 -0.29 -9.45 -1.91
N LYS A 195 -0.17 -8.69 -3.00
CA LYS A 195 0.85 -7.65 -3.19
C LYS A 195 2.25 -8.21 -2.86
N THR A 196 2.97 -7.58 -1.95
CA THR A 196 4.30 -8.02 -1.49
C THR A 196 4.23 -9.04 -0.36
N GLY A 197 3.04 -9.37 0.17
CA GLY A 197 2.83 -10.37 1.21
C GLY A 197 2.17 -9.85 2.49
N PHE A 198 2.18 -8.52 2.70
CA PHE A 198 1.57 -7.85 3.84
C PHE A 198 1.14 -6.42 3.49
N PHE A 199 0.22 -5.83 4.26
CA PHE A 199 -0.25 -4.46 4.06
C PHE A 199 0.47 -3.50 4.99
N VAL A 200 1.68 -3.13 4.63
CA VAL A 200 2.56 -2.23 5.40
C VAL A 200 1.97 -0.83 5.55
N ASP A 201 1.15 -0.41 4.60
CA ASP A 201 0.49 0.90 4.56
C ASP A 201 -0.50 1.14 5.72
N GLN A 202 -0.93 0.10 6.41
CA GLN A 202 -1.84 0.20 7.57
C GLN A 202 -1.10 0.23 8.92
N ARG A 203 0.23 0.21 8.98
CA ARG A 203 1.01 0.13 10.23
C ARG A 203 0.59 1.16 11.27
N GLU A 204 0.56 2.45 10.91
CA GLU A 204 0.23 3.51 11.85
C GLU A 204 -1.24 3.47 12.28
N ASN A 205 -2.11 3.03 11.39
CA ASN A 205 -3.53 2.86 11.69
C ASN A 205 -3.76 1.68 12.65
N ARG A 206 -3.00 0.58 12.50
CA ARG A 206 -3.00 -0.54 13.46
C ARG A 206 -2.50 -0.08 14.82
N HIS A 207 -1.44 0.70 14.86
CA HIS A 207 -0.88 1.23 16.11
C HIS A 207 -1.83 2.21 16.79
N LEU A 208 -2.57 3.02 16.03
CA LEU A 208 -3.61 3.87 16.58
C LEU A 208 -4.76 3.05 17.18
N LEU A 209 -5.21 2.01 16.48
CA LEU A 209 -6.28 1.13 16.95
C LEU A 209 -5.97 0.50 18.32
N GLU A 210 -4.72 0.14 18.56
CA GLU A 210 -4.27 -0.41 19.84
C GLU A 210 -4.68 0.45 21.04
N ARG A 211 -4.65 1.79 20.89
CA ARG A 211 -5.05 2.75 21.94
C ARG A 211 -6.53 2.70 22.28
N TYR A 212 -7.37 2.23 21.35
CA TYR A 212 -8.81 2.13 21.51
C TYR A 212 -9.29 0.74 21.96
N ALA A 213 -8.39 -0.25 22.00
CA ALA A 213 -8.77 -1.66 22.15
C ALA A 213 -9.04 -2.09 23.60
N LYS A 214 -8.49 -1.40 24.60
CA LYS A 214 -8.57 -1.81 26.01
C LYS A 214 -10.02 -2.00 26.48
N GLY A 215 -10.32 -3.21 26.96
CA GLY A 215 -11.62 -3.56 27.49
C GLY A 215 -12.74 -3.71 26.47
N ARG A 216 -12.43 -3.68 25.16
CA ARG A 216 -13.41 -3.74 24.08
C ARG A 216 -13.52 -5.12 23.46
N ASN A 217 -14.69 -5.40 22.90
CA ASN A 217 -14.93 -6.54 22.02
C ASN A 217 -14.71 -6.09 20.57
N VAL A 218 -13.72 -6.66 19.93
CA VAL A 218 -13.19 -6.20 18.63
C VAL A 218 -13.62 -7.14 17.50
N LEU A 219 -14.08 -6.55 16.41
CA LEU A 219 -14.33 -7.25 15.15
C LEU A 219 -13.43 -6.69 14.04
N ASN A 220 -12.51 -7.50 13.54
CA ASN A 220 -11.64 -7.17 12.43
C ASN A 220 -12.17 -7.82 11.14
N MET A 221 -12.87 -7.03 10.32
CA MET A 221 -13.41 -7.45 9.03
C MET A 221 -12.39 -7.25 7.92
N PHE A 222 -12.34 -8.18 6.97
CA PHE A 222 -11.32 -8.20 5.91
C PHE A 222 -9.91 -8.30 6.51
N CYS A 223 -9.77 -9.20 7.49
CA CYS A 223 -8.60 -9.21 8.37
C CYS A 223 -7.29 -9.60 7.68
N TYR A 224 -7.36 -10.21 6.50
CA TYR A 224 -6.21 -10.79 5.80
C TYR A 224 -5.43 -11.72 6.75
N THR A 225 -4.20 -11.38 7.11
CA THR A 225 -3.36 -12.17 8.03
C THR A 225 -3.43 -11.70 9.48
N GLY A 226 -4.42 -10.88 9.82
CA GLY A 226 -4.78 -10.53 11.20
C GLY A 226 -4.06 -9.32 11.79
N GLY A 227 -3.47 -8.44 10.96
CA GLY A 227 -2.68 -7.31 11.43
C GLY A 227 -3.35 -6.47 12.50
N PHE A 228 -4.56 -5.99 12.28
CA PHE A 228 -5.31 -5.23 13.29
C PHE A 228 -5.65 -6.07 14.54
N SER A 229 -5.84 -7.36 14.37
CA SER A 229 -6.26 -8.25 15.46
C SER A 229 -5.19 -8.39 16.55
N PHE A 230 -3.93 -8.64 16.18
CA PHE A 230 -2.90 -8.78 17.20
C PHE A 230 -2.51 -7.44 17.83
N TYR A 231 -2.67 -6.30 17.18
CA TYR A 231 -2.57 -4.99 17.82
C TYR A 231 -3.72 -4.77 18.83
N ALA A 232 -4.94 -5.16 18.50
CA ALA A 232 -6.07 -5.09 19.44
C ALA A 232 -5.84 -5.98 20.66
N MET A 233 -5.30 -7.19 20.50
CA MET A 233 -4.96 -8.09 21.59
C MET A 233 -3.90 -7.48 22.52
N ARG A 234 -2.82 -6.93 21.97
CA ARG A 234 -1.80 -6.24 22.77
C ARG A 234 -2.36 -5.00 23.48
N GLY A 235 -3.30 -4.31 22.86
CA GLY A 235 -3.99 -3.16 23.43
C GLY A 235 -4.94 -3.49 24.57
N GLY A 236 -5.13 -4.77 24.90
CA GLY A 236 -5.96 -5.22 26.03
C GLY A 236 -7.45 -5.41 25.70
N ALA A 237 -7.76 -5.77 24.46
CA ALA A 237 -9.13 -6.17 24.10
C ALA A 237 -9.59 -7.38 24.93
N ASN A 238 -10.88 -7.41 25.27
CA ASN A 238 -11.51 -8.55 25.96
C ASN A 238 -11.74 -9.74 25.01
N LEU A 239 -12.11 -9.44 23.77
CA LEU A 239 -12.44 -10.39 22.72
C LEU A 239 -11.98 -9.83 21.38
N VAL A 240 -11.40 -10.66 20.52
CA VAL A 240 -11.02 -10.28 19.16
C VAL A 240 -11.49 -11.35 18.18
N HIS A 241 -12.36 -10.97 17.26
CA HIS A 241 -12.80 -11.81 16.17
C HIS A 241 -12.26 -11.28 14.84
N SER A 242 -11.71 -12.17 14.05
CA SER A 242 -11.15 -11.89 12.72
C SER A 242 -11.98 -12.59 11.66
N VAL A 243 -12.34 -11.88 10.59
CA VAL A 243 -13.14 -12.42 9.49
C VAL A 243 -12.50 -12.10 8.15
N ASP A 244 -12.29 -13.12 7.33
CA ASP A 244 -11.85 -13.00 5.95
C ASP A 244 -12.44 -14.14 5.13
N SER A 245 -12.69 -13.91 3.85
CA SER A 245 -13.22 -14.97 2.96
C SER A 245 -12.18 -16.02 2.59
N SER A 246 -10.88 -15.72 2.73
CA SER A 246 -9.77 -16.60 2.42
C SER A 246 -9.44 -17.50 3.61
N ALA A 247 -9.67 -18.81 3.48
CA ALA A 247 -9.26 -19.80 4.49
C ALA A 247 -7.75 -19.74 4.76
N LYS A 248 -6.92 -19.54 3.73
CA LYS A 248 -5.46 -19.39 3.88
C LYS A 248 -5.10 -18.14 4.72
N ALA A 249 -5.79 -17.02 4.52
CA ALA A 249 -5.58 -15.83 5.33
C ALA A 249 -5.96 -16.07 6.80
N ILE A 250 -7.04 -16.80 7.05
CA ILE A 250 -7.46 -17.18 8.39
C ILE A 250 -6.46 -18.12 9.06
N ASP A 251 -5.89 -19.08 8.34
CA ASP A 251 -4.83 -19.95 8.86
C ASP A 251 -3.60 -19.13 9.29
N LEU A 252 -3.16 -18.18 8.45
CA LEU A 252 -2.07 -17.26 8.78
C LEU A 252 -2.42 -16.34 9.96
N THR A 253 -3.67 -15.89 10.06
CA THR A 253 -4.13 -15.10 11.21
C THR A 253 -3.99 -15.89 12.50
N ASN A 254 -4.43 -17.13 12.52
CA ASN A 254 -4.29 -18.02 13.70
C ASN A 254 -2.83 -18.27 14.05
N MET A 255 -1.97 -18.52 13.06
CA MET A 255 -0.51 -18.67 13.27
C MET A 255 0.11 -17.40 13.87
N ASN A 256 -0.26 -16.23 13.39
CA ASN A 256 0.25 -14.94 13.88
C ASN A 256 -0.21 -14.65 15.30
N VAL A 257 -1.46 -14.98 15.63
CA VAL A 257 -1.98 -14.85 16.99
C VAL A 257 -1.21 -15.78 17.95
N GLU A 258 -1.04 -17.04 17.59
CA GLU A 258 -0.27 -18.00 18.41
C GLU A 258 1.19 -17.59 18.57
N LEU A 259 1.81 -17.00 17.53
CA LEU A 259 3.19 -16.52 17.57
C LEU A 259 3.39 -15.39 18.60
N ASN A 260 2.41 -14.50 18.77
CA ASN A 260 2.48 -13.35 19.67
C ASN A 260 1.85 -13.62 21.04
N PHE A 261 0.81 -14.45 21.09
CA PHE A 261 -0.03 -14.70 22.28
C PHE A 261 -0.30 -16.20 22.43
N PRO A 262 0.75 -17.02 22.73
CA PRO A 262 0.60 -18.47 22.82
C PRO A 262 -0.48 -18.86 23.84
N GLY A 263 -1.44 -19.71 23.43
CA GLY A 263 -2.50 -20.21 24.28
C GLY A 263 -3.57 -19.17 24.68
N ASP A 264 -3.59 -17.99 24.08
CA ASP A 264 -4.58 -16.97 24.37
C ASP A 264 -5.94 -17.34 23.73
N THR A 265 -6.98 -17.38 24.54
CA THR A 265 -8.32 -17.81 24.12
C THR A 265 -9.25 -16.66 23.70
N ARG A 266 -8.79 -15.42 23.77
CA ARG A 266 -9.60 -14.22 23.42
C ARG A 266 -9.90 -14.12 21.92
N HIS A 267 -9.10 -14.77 21.06
CA HIS A 267 -9.19 -14.66 19.61
C HIS A 267 -9.95 -15.83 19.00
N LYS A 268 -10.81 -15.51 18.00
CA LYS A 268 -11.40 -16.46 17.07
C LYS A 268 -11.37 -15.90 15.66
N ALA A 269 -11.13 -16.76 14.67
CA ALA A 269 -11.11 -16.38 13.27
C ALA A 269 -12.11 -17.21 12.46
N TYR A 270 -12.72 -16.56 11.46
CA TYR A 270 -13.79 -17.15 10.63
C TYR A 270 -13.48 -16.93 9.14
N ALA A 271 -13.40 -18.03 8.40
CA ALA A 271 -13.32 -18.01 6.93
C ALA A 271 -14.72 -17.82 6.35
N GLU A 272 -15.16 -16.57 6.21
CA GLU A 272 -16.53 -16.25 5.82
C GLU A 272 -16.58 -14.93 5.03
N ASP A 273 -17.56 -14.80 4.14
CA ASP A 273 -17.85 -13.52 3.47
C ASP A 273 -18.26 -12.46 4.48
N ALA A 274 -17.67 -11.25 4.34
CA ALA A 274 -17.85 -10.16 5.27
C ALA A 274 -19.32 -9.70 5.40
N PHE A 275 -20.06 -9.59 4.30
CA PHE A 275 -21.46 -9.17 4.33
C PHE A 275 -22.35 -10.24 4.98
N LYS A 276 -22.10 -11.52 4.71
CA LYS A 276 -22.81 -12.62 5.38
C LYS A 276 -22.57 -12.63 6.88
N TYR A 277 -21.31 -12.40 7.29
CA TYR A 277 -20.96 -12.31 8.71
C TYR A 277 -21.67 -11.14 9.38
N LEU A 278 -21.63 -9.93 8.77
CA LEU A 278 -22.33 -8.74 9.30
C LEU A 278 -23.85 -8.94 9.40
N ASP A 279 -24.46 -9.69 8.48
CA ASP A 279 -25.91 -9.98 8.51
C ASP A 279 -26.29 -10.87 9.70
N ARG A 280 -25.43 -11.83 10.08
CA ARG A 280 -25.71 -12.81 11.15
C ARG A 280 -25.14 -12.45 12.51
N MET A 281 -24.18 -11.51 12.58
CA MET A 281 -23.54 -11.17 13.84
C MET A 281 -24.50 -10.53 14.82
N GLY A 282 -24.26 -10.78 16.13
CA GLY A 282 -24.94 -10.08 17.21
C GLY A 282 -24.38 -8.65 17.42
N ASP A 283 -24.90 -7.99 18.44
CA ASP A 283 -24.54 -6.64 18.87
C ASP A 283 -23.44 -6.61 19.95
N GLN A 284 -22.53 -7.59 19.91
CA GLN A 284 -21.53 -7.75 20.97
C GLN A 284 -20.30 -6.87 20.83
N TYR A 285 -20.07 -6.28 19.66
CA TYR A 285 -18.86 -5.55 19.33
C TYR A 285 -19.00 -4.04 19.62
N ASP A 286 -17.95 -3.46 20.18
CA ASP A 286 -17.81 -2.03 20.42
C ASP A 286 -16.53 -1.41 19.83
N LEU A 287 -15.77 -2.21 19.06
CA LEU A 287 -14.71 -1.75 18.19
C LEU A 287 -14.74 -2.59 16.91
N ILE A 288 -15.01 -1.95 15.78
CA ILE A 288 -15.13 -2.62 14.48
C ILE A 288 -14.14 -2.00 13.51
N ILE A 289 -13.43 -2.84 12.73
CA ILE A 289 -12.56 -2.45 11.63
C ILE A 289 -13.17 -2.93 10.33
N LEU A 290 -13.33 -2.01 9.37
CA LEU A 290 -13.74 -2.27 8.00
C LEU A 290 -12.62 -1.83 7.06
N ASP A 291 -11.82 -2.78 6.58
CA ASP A 291 -10.72 -2.55 5.64
C ASP A 291 -10.89 -3.38 4.37
N PRO A 292 -11.94 -3.10 3.58
CA PRO A 292 -12.26 -3.89 2.39
C PRO A 292 -11.23 -3.69 1.28
N PRO A 293 -11.13 -4.65 0.34
CA PRO A 293 -10.43 -4.42 -0.91
C PRO A 293 -11.06 -3.26 -1.69
N ALA A 294 -10.30 -2.67 -2.60
CA ALA A 294 -10.80 -1.58 -3.44
C ALA A 294 -12.05 -2.02 -4.23
N PHE A 295 -13.18 -1.37 -3.98
CA PHE A 295 -14.45 -1.66 -4.67
C PHE A 295 -14.48 -1.07 -6.09
N ALA A 296 -13.61 -0.13 -6.41
CA ALA A 296 -13.44 0.40 -7.76
C ALA A 296 -11.96 0.47 -8.14
N LYS A 297 -11.63 -0.01 -9.34
CA LYS A 297 -10.31 0.14 -9.97
C LYS A 297 -10.33 1.17 -11.10
N HIS A 298 -11.50 1.44 -11.67
CA HIS A 298 -11.71 2.35 -12.78
C HIS A 298 -12.86 3.31 -12.48
N LYS A 299 -12.85 4.48 -13.12
CA LYS A 299 -13.81 5.58 -12.86
C LYS A 299 -15.27 5.20 -13.15
N ASP A 300 -15.53 4.34 -14.10
CA ASP A 300 -16.86 3.82 -14.44
C ASP A 300 -17.50 3.00 -13.32
N ALA A 301 -16.68 2.39 -12.44
CA ALA A 301 -17.14 1.64 -11.28
C ALA A 301 -17.38 2.50 -10.02
N LEU A 302 -17.10 3.81 -10.06
CA LEU A 302 -17.15 4.71 -8.89
C LEU A 302 -18.51 4.65 -8.18
N ARG A 303 -19.61 4.79 -8.94
CA ARG A 303 -20.96 4.80 -8.36
C ARG A 303 -21.31 3.51 -7.60
N ASN A 304 -20.92 2.37 -8.16
CA ASN A 304 -21.15 1.06 -7.52
C ASN A 304 -20.26 0.89 -6.30
N ALA A 305 -19.01 1.37 -6.35
CA ALA A 305 -18.12 1.37 -5.19
C ALA A 305 -18.67 2.19 -4.03
N LEU A 306 -19.17 3.40 -4.29
CA LEU A 306 -19.78 4.26 -3.25
C LEU A 306 -21.00 3.59 -2.61
N ARG A 307 -21.84 2.91 -3.40
CA ARG A 307 -22.94 2.10 -2.87
C ARG A 307 -22.45 0.95 -1.98
N GLY A 308 -21.35 0.29 -2.38
CA GLY A 308 -20.72 -0.77 -1.59
C GLY A 308 -20.22 -0.27 -0.25
N TYR A 309 -19.50 0.86 -0.22
CA TYR A 309 -19.03 1.48 1.02
C TYR A 309 -20.19 1.94 1.91
N THR A 310 -21.23 2.54 1.33
CA THR A 310 -22.44 2.93 2.07
C THR A 310 -23.11 1.72 2.73
N LYS A 311 -23.33 0.64 1.97
CA LYS A 311 -23.95 -0.58 2.49
C LYS A 311 -23.13 -1.22 3.60
N LEU A 312 -21.80 -1.34 3.41
CA LEU A 312 -20.89 -1.93 4.38
C LEU A 312 -20.91 -1.16 5.70
N ASN A 313 -20.75 0.16 5.64
CA ASN A 313 -20.75 1.01 6.82
C ASN A 313 -22.12 1.06 7.52
N ALA A 314 -23.23 1.09 6.77
CA ALA A 314 -24.58 1.06 7.33
C ALA A 314 -24.81 -0.19 8.19
N LYS A 315 -24.38 -1.37 7.72
CA LYS A 315 -24.45 -2.61 8.50
C LYS A 315 -23.66 -2.56 9.80
N ALA A 316 -22.46 -1.98 9.76
CA ALA A 316 -21.63 -1.80 10.95
C ALA A 316 -22.29 -0.81 11.95
N PHE A 317 -22.80 0.33 11.47
CA PHE A 317 -23.51 1.28 12.33
C PHE A 317 -24.77 0.70 13.00
N GLU A 318 -25.46 -0.19 12.30
CA GLU A 318 -26.65 -0.87 12.81
C GLU A 318 -26.34 -1.79 14.01
N LYS A 319 -25.17 -2.43 14.01
CA LYS A 319 -24.80 -3.48 14.96
C LYS A 319 -23.81 -3.05 16.05
N ILE A 320 -23.02 -2.01 15.83
CA ILE A 320 -22.02 -1.56 16.82
C ILE A 320 -22.71 -1.04 18.08
N LYS A 321 -22.18 -1.41 19.26
CA LYS A 321 -22.70 -0.93 20.54
C LYS A 321 -22.65 0.60 20.65
N PRO A 322 -23.60 1.24 21.36
CA PRO A 322 -23.49 2.65 21.72
C PRO A 322 -22.17 2.94 22.47
N GLY A 323 -21.49 4.03 22.10
CA GLY A 323 -20.15 4.35 22.59
C GLY A 323 -19.04 3.58 21.88
N GLY A 324 -19.38 2.85 20.82
CA GLY A 324 -18.44 2.08 20.02
C GLY A 324 -17.59 2.93 19.11
N ILE A 325 -16.47 2.35 18.67
CA ILE A 325 -15.49 2.96 17.75
C ILE A 325 -15.46 2.17 16.45
N LEU A 326 -15.62 2.86 15.33
CA LEU A 326 -15.52 2.29 14.00
C LEU A 326 -14.31 2.84 13.26
N PHE A 327 -13.40 1.96 12.84
CA PHE A 327 -12.34 2.24 11.89
C PHE A 327 -12.81 1.80 10.51
N THR A 328 -12.91 2.71 9.56
CA THR A 328 -13.39 2.38 8.20
C THR A 328 -12.49 2.98 7.14
N PHE A 329 -12.16 2.18 6.12
CA PHE A 329 -11.14 2.51 5.14
C PHE A 329 -11.61 2.33 3.69
N SER A 330 -10.93 3.03 2.79
CA SER A 330 -10.91 2.78 1.36
C SER A 330 -9.50 2.95 0.82
N CYS A 331 -9.01 1.94 0.10
CA CYS A 331 -7.73 2.00 -0.62
C CYS A 331 -7.89 2.25 -2.13
N SER A 332 -9.11 2.58 -2.59
CA SER A 332 -9.38 2.85 -4.00
C SER A 332 -8.89 4.23 -4.42
N GLN A 333 -8.03 4.31 -5.45
CA GLN A 333 -7.58 5.59 -6.01
C GLN A 333 -8.70 6.39 -6.66
N VAL A 334 -9.72 5.73 -7.22
CA VAL A 334 -10.86 6.40 -7.87
C VAL A 334 -11.88 6.96 -6.90
N VAL A 335 -11.85 6.52 -5.65
CA VAL A 335 -12.68 7.05 -4.56
C VAL A 335 -11.85 8.06 -3.78
N ASP A 336 -12.08 9.34 -3.98
CA ASP A 336 -11.39 10.39 -3.24
C ASP A 336 -11.91 10.53 -1.79
N LYS A 337 -11.24 11.38 -1.01
CA LYS A 337 -11.57 11.61 0.41
C LYS A 337 -12.99 12.13 0.61
N VAL A 338 -13.45 13.00 -0.28
CA VAL A 338 -14.79 13.61 -0.20
C VAL A 338 -15.86 12.58 -0.49
N ASN A 339 -15.70 11.83 -1.57
CA ASN A 339 -16.65 10.78 -1.94
C ASN A 339 -16.72 9.67 -0.90
N PHE A 340 -15.58 9.23 -0.36
CA PHE A 340 -15.56 8.23 0.72
C PHE A 340 -16.29 8.74 1.97
N ARG A 341 -15.98 9.95 2.43
CA ARG A 341 -16.64 10.59 3.56
C ARG A 341 -18.15 10.71 3.35
N ASN A 342 -18.59 11.08 2.15
CA ASN A 342 -20.01 11.18 1.80
C ASN A 342 -20.71 9.82 1.84
N ALA A 343 -20.06 8.74 1.41
CA ALA A 343 -20.61 7.39 1.52
C ALA A 343 -20.80 6.97 2.99
N VAL A 344 -19.82 7.25 3.84
CA VAL A 344 -19.89 6.99 5.28
C VAL A 344 -20.95 7.88 5.96
N PHE A 345 -21.04 9.15 5.59
CA PHE A 345 -22.09 10.07 6.04
C PHE A 345 -23.48 9.52 5.70
N THR A 346 -23.68 9.08 4.49
CA THR A 346 -24.97 8.51 4.06
C THR A 346 -25.33 7.27 4.87
N ALA A 347 -24.37 6.39 5.13
CA ALA A 347 -24.56 5.22 5.96
C ALA A 347 -24.92 5.58 7.41
N ALA A 348 -24.26 6.56 8.01
CA ALA A 348 -24.55 7.06 9.35
C ALA A 348 -25.98 7.66 9.42
N ALA A 349 -26.35 8.48 8.45
CA ALA A 349 -27.70 9.06 8.36
C ALA A 349 -28.78 7.98 8.25
N GLN A 350 -28.57 6.95 7.43
CA GLN A 350 -29.50 5.82 7.32
C GLN A 350 -29.66 5.03 8.61
N SER A 351 -28.63 4.95 9.45
CA SER A 351 -28.68 4.26 10.75
C SER A 351 -29.42 5.05 11.83
N GLY A 352 -29.61 6.35 11.62
CA GLY A 352 -30.19 7.25 12.62
C GLY A 352 -29.30 7.51 13.83
N ARG A 353 -28.03 7.07 13.80
CA ARG A 353 -27.07 7.19 14.90
C ARG A 353 -26.36 8.55 14.88
N SER A 354 -26.00 9.06 16.04
CA SER A 354 -25.07 10.19 16.17
C SER A 354 -23.65 9.69 16.01
N VAL A 355 -22.91 10.24 15.04
CA VAL A 355 -21.55 9.78 14.67
C VAL A 355 -20.60 10.96 14.60
N ARG A 356 -19.45 10.84 15.26
CA ARG A 356 -18.41 11.87 15.29
C ARG A 356 -17.11 11.34 14.71
N ILE A 357 -16.43 12.13 13.90
CA ILE A 357 -15.10 11.81 13.35
C ILE A 357 -14.06 12.18 14.42
N LEU A 358 -13.30 11.19 14.89
CA LEU A 358 -12.19 11.39 15.82
C LEU A 358 -10.88 11.59 15.09
N HIS A 359 -10.64 10.82 14.02
CA HIS A 359 -9.43 10.91 13.19
C HIS A 359 -9.77 10.77 11.72
N GLN A 360 -8.98 11.46 10.90
CA GLN A 360 -8.90 11.26 9.46
C GLN A 360 -7.54 10.62 9.16
N LEU A 361 -7.55 9.44 8.55
CA LEU A 361 -6.38 8.60 8.37
C LEU A 361 -5.94 8.57 6.91
N THR A 362 -4.66 8.35 6.70
CA THR A 362 -4.03 8.24 5.39
C THR A 362 -2.91 7.19 5.45
N GLN A 363 -2.20 7.02 4.35
CA GLN A 363 -1.00 6.19 4.28
C GLN A 363 0.14 6.76 5.15
N PRO A 364 1.02 5.89 5.69
CA PRO A 364 2.09 6.30 6.61
C PRO A 364 3.25 6.97 5.87
N GLY A 365 4.22 7.51 6.64
CA GLY A 365 5.36 8.26 6.13
C GLY A 365 6.29 7.48 5.21
N ASP A 366 6.36 6.16 5.31
CA ASP A 366 7.12 5.31 4.39
C ASP A 366 6.37 4.99 3.07
N HIS A 367 5.16 5.54 2.91
CA HIS A 367 4.41 5.59 1.66
C HIS A 367 4.23 7.06 1.24
N PRO A 368 5.33 7.80 1.01
CA PRO A 368 5.25 9.23 0.80
C PRO A 368 4.51 9.56 -0.49
N VAL A 369 3.77 10.66 -0.45
CA VAL A 369 3.17 11.25 -1.66
C VAL A 369 4.08 12.37 -2.13
N ASN A 370 4.52 12.30 -3.39
CA ASN A 370 5.24 13.40 -4.00
C ASN A 370 4.31 14.60 -4.12
N ILE A 371 4.70 15.77 -3.59
CA ILE A 371 3.86 16.97 -3.59
C ILE A 371 3.49 17.43 -5.00
N TYR A 372 4.31 17.08 -5.99
CA TYR A 372 4.06 17.36 -7.41
C TYR A 372 3.22 16.29 -8.12
N HIS A 373 2.84 15.22 -7.39
CA HIS A 373 2.08 14.09 -7.90
C HIS A 373 0.98 13.68 -6.90
N PRO A 374 -0.07 14.50 -6.76
CA PRO A 374 -1.15 14.25 -5.79
C PRO A 374 -1.92 12.95 -6.07
N GLU A 375 -1.82 12.39 -7.27
CA GLU A 375 -2.37 11.08 -7.65
C GLU A 375 -1.78 9.92 -6.83
N GLY A 376 -0.69 10.15 -6.10
CA GLY A 376 -0.10 9.18 -5.17
C GLY A 376 -0.92 8.94 -3.90
N GLU A 377 -1.88 9.80 -3.56
CA GLU A 377 -2.81 9.56 -2.45
C GLU A 377 -3.82 8.46 -2.79
N TYR A 378 -3.92 7.42 -1.95
CA TYR A 378 -4.86 6.32 -2.20
C TYR A 378 -5.57 5.80 -0.96
N LEU A 379 -4.92 5.79 0.22
CA LEU A 379 -5.52 5.29 1.45
C LEU A 379 -6.25 6.39 2.19
N LYS A 380 -7.51 6.16 2.51
CA LYS A 380 -8.38 7.01 3.30
C LYS A 380 -9.00 6.20 4.43
N GLY A 381 -9.04 6.77 5.60
CA GLY A 381 -9.71 6.16 6.73
C GLY A 381 -10.37 7.18 7.64
N LEU A 382 -11.38 6.74 8.34
CA LEU A 382 -12.06 7.50 9.39
C LEU A 382 -12.10 6.66 10.67
N VAL A 383 -11.82 7.29 11.79
CA VAL A 383 -12.12 6.73 13.11
C VAL A 383 -13.34 7.46 13.65
N LEU A 384 -14.39 6.72 13.94
CA LEU A 384 -15.71 7.25 14.25
C LEU A 384 -16.14 6.80 15.65
N TYR A 385 -16.65 7.74 16.43
CA TYR A 385 -17.39 7.46 17.66
C TYR A 385 -18.88 7.39 17.34
N VAL A 386 -19.54 6.34 17.81
CA VAL A 386 -20.94 6.01 17.46
C VAL A 386 -21.78 5.96 18.74
N GLU A 387 -22.77 6.87 18.89
CA GLU A 387 -23.73 6.89 20.00
C GLU A 387 -24.91 5.97 19.76
#